data_654251b135a7bd746be3d862cba97b88
#
_entry.id   654251b135a7bd746be3d862cba97b88
#
_cell.length_a   1.000
_cell.length_b   1.000
_cell.length_c   1.000
_cell.angle_alpha   90.00
_cell.angle_beta   90.00
_cell.angle_gamma   90.00
#
_symmetry.space_group_name_H-M   'P 1'
#
loop_
_entity.id
_entity.type
_entity.pdbx_description
1 polymer ?
#
loop_
_entity_poly.entity_id
_entity_poly.type
_entity_poly.pdbx_seq_one_letter_code
_entity_poly.pdbx_strand_id
1 'polypeptide(L)'
;AEQLGIPWITTMTTQFAIETTDGPPCFFGGMGSPKNPFQSAQQWLGRKGTRLGKRIVTFLLRERLKRYDFKLYNQKNQETIYSPYSILGIGMKELELKSGFPEHYLWVGPFGSSIERAENYPLDLSPYASYKKVLVSCGTQLAWAKDNLLYQTQQLAKAHPDCYFFVTLGFGGQDFQCEELMDNVSVVSYIPYKE
;
A
#
# COMPACT_ATOMS: atom_id res chain seq x y z
N ALA A 1 -15.02 17.48 -12.48
CA ALA A 1 -14.08 18.61 -12.37
C ALA A 1 -13.69 19.09 -13.77
N GLU A 2 -13.11 18.23 -14.59
CA GLU A 2 -12.59 18.60 -15.92
C GLU A 2 -13.66 19.15 -16.86
N GLN A 3 -14.84 18.52 -16.93
CA GLN A 3 -15.99 19.01 -17.73
C GLN A 3 -16.55 20.36 -17.25
N LEU A 4 -16.29 20.73 -16.02
CA LEU A 4 -16.70 22.01 -15.41
C LEU A 4 -15.57 23.04 -15.41
N GLY A 5 -14.40 22.72 -15.99
CA GLY A 5 -13.24 23.61 -15.98
C GLY A 5 -12.66 23.86 -14.57
N ILE A 6 -13.00 23.03 -13.59
CA ILE A 6 -12.53 23.19 -12.20
C ILE A 6 -11.17 22.50 -12.06
N PRO A 7 -10.10 23.23 -11.69
CA PRO A 7 -8.81 22.60 -11.41
C PRO A 7 -8.93 21.65 -10.20
N TRP A 8 -8.26 20.53 -10.27
CA TRP A 8 -8.29 19.51 -9.25
C TRP A 8 -6.93 18.86 -9.07
N ILE A 9 -6.69 18.23 -7.94
CA ILE A 9 -5.44 17.57 -7.58
C ILE A 9 -5.73 16.11 -7.23
N THR A 10 -4.90 15.20 -7.67
CA THR A 10 -4.93 13.81 -7.22
C THR A 10 -4.01 13.66 -6.02
N THR A 11 -4.50 13.05 -4.95
CA THR A 11 -3.67 12.59 -3.83
C THR A 11 -3.55 11.07 -3.86
N MET A 12 -2.35 10.55 -3.70
CA MET A 12 -2.08 9.12 -3.73
C MET A 12 -1.34 8.67 -2.47
N THR A 13 -1.96 7.77 -1.72
CA THR A 13 -1.35 7.12 -0.56
C THR A 13 -0.46 5.94 -0.94
N THR A 14 -0.58 5.45 -2.17
CA THR A 14 0.24 4.39 -2.74
C THR A 14 0.46 4.64 -4.23
N GLN A 15 1.69 4.47 -4.68
CA GLN A 15 2.12 4.69 -6.07
C GLN A 15 1.95 3.44 -6.94
N PHE A 16 1.39 2.40 -6.37
CA PHE A 16 1.28 1.06 -6.97
C PHE A 16 0.60 1.07 -8.36
N ALA A 17 -0.46 1.85 -8.54
CA ALA A 17 -1.27 1.85 -9.75
C ALA A 17 -0.81 2.83 -10.84
N ILE A 18 0.00 3.84 -10.51
CA ILE A 18 0.45 4.84 -11.49
C ILE A 18 1.49 4.25 -12.45
N GLU A 19 1.34 4.55 -13.74
CA GLU A 19 2.32 4.17 -14.75
C GLU A 19 3.55 5.09 -14.67
N THR A 20 4.72 4.45 -14.73
CA THR A 20 6.02 5.11 -14.73
C THR A 20 6.83 4.67 -15.94
N THR A 21 7.82 5.45 -16.33
CA THR A 21 8.67 5.10 -17.48
C THR A 21 9.73 4.06 -17.11
N ASP A 22 10.05 3.93 -15.83
CA ASP A 22 11.07 3.02 -15.32
C ASP A 22 10.65 2.35 -14.01
N GLY A 23 11.39 1.30 -13.60
CA GLY A 23 11.13 0.51 -12.40
C GLY A 23 10.07 -0.57 -12.59
N PRO A 24 9.62 -1.21 -11.48
CA PRO A 24 8.64 -2.28 -11.52
C PRO A 24 7.33 -1.87 -12.17
N PRO A 25 6.70 -2.73 -12.98
CA PRO A 25 5.41 -2.44 -13.59
C PRO A 25 4.30 -2.36 -12.54
N CYS A 26 3.24 -1.59 -12.85
CA CYS A 26 2.04 -1.52 -12.00
C CYS A 26 1.44 -2.92 -11.82
N PHE A 27 0.89 -3.18 -10.63
CA PHE A 27 0.22 -4.44 -10.28
C PHE A 27 1.10 -5.70 -10.26
N PHE A 28 2.41 -5.57 -10.47
CA PHE A 28 3.37 -6.67 -10.34
C PHE A 28 4.16 -6.50 -9.04
N GLY A 29 3.90 -7.35 -8.07
CA GLY A 29 4.65 -7.41 -6.82
C GLY A 29 5.96 -8.20 -6.97
N GLY A 30 6.84 -8.08 -5.97
CA GLY A 30 8.05 -8.88 -5.83
C GLY A 30 9.21 -8.51 -6.75
N MET A 31 9.10 -7.45 -7.54
CA MET A 31 10.19 -6.95 -8.38
C MET A 31 10.95 -5.84 -7.69
N GLY A 32 12.24 -6.04 -7.47
CA GLY A 32 13.17 -5.00 -7.01
C GLY A 32 13.82 -4.23 -8.15
N SER A 33 14.80 -3.40 -7.82
CA SER A 33 15.65 -2.76 -8.84
C SER A 33 16.33 -3.81 -9.73
N PRO A 34 16.34 -3.63 -11.06
CA PRO A 34 16.92 -4.62 -11.97
C PRO A 34 18.43 -4.69 -11.77
N LYS A 35 18.95 -5.89 -11.60
CA LYS A 35 20.39 -6.16 -11.40
C LYS A 35 21.13 -6.54 -12.69
N ASN A 36 20.40 -6.77 -13.78
CA ASN A 36 20.95 -7.17 -15.06
C ASN A 36 20.00 -6.78 -16.20
N PRO A 37 20.48 -6.78 -17.46
CA PRO A 37 19.69 -6.42 -18.64
C PRO A 37 18.43 -7.27 -18.83
N PHE A 38 18.46 -8.54 -18.45
CA PHE A 38 17.29 -9.42 -18.56
C PHE A 38 16.15 -8.97 -17.64
N GLN A 39 16.45 -8.63 -16.39
CA GLN A 39 15.46 -8.09 -15.45
C GLN A 39 14.91 -6.74 -15.93
N SER A 40 15.75 -5.89 -16.52
CA SER A 40 15.31 -4.63 -17.13
C SER A 40 14.33 -4.87 -18.29
N ALA A 41 14.63 -5.84 -19.16
CA ALA A 41 13.75 -6.23 -20.25
C ALA A 41 12.43 -6.83 -19.74
N GLN A 42 12.48 -7.66 -18.70
CA GLN A 42 11.30 -8.22 -18.04
C GLN A 42 10.39 -7.12 -17.47
N GLN A 43 10.96 -6.14 -16.77
CA GLN A 43 10.20 -5.00 -16.25
C GLN A 43 9.61 -4.14 -17.36
N TRP A 44 10.36 -3.91 -18.42
CA TRP A 44 9.87 -3.19 -19.59
C TRP A 44 8.67 -3.91 -20.24
N LEU A 45 8.78 -5.22 -20.47
CA LEU A 45 7.68 -6.05 -20.99
C LEU A 45 6.47 -6.02 -20.05
N GLY A 46 6.70 -6.11 -18.74
CA GLY A 46 5.65 -6.01 -17.74
C GLY A 46 4.91 -4.68 -17.81
N ARG A 47 5.62 -3.55 -17.96
CA ARG A 47 5.00 -2.22 -18.14
C ARG A 47 4.14 -2.16 -19.41
N LYS A 48 4.63 -2.73 -20.53
CA LYS A 48 3.85 -2.82 -21.78
C LYS A 48 2.62 -3.72 -21.62
N GLY A 49 2.78 -4.86 -20.95
CA GLY A 49 1.67 -5.78 -20.64
C GLY A 49 0.60 -5.14 -19.75
N THR A 50 1.00 -4.44 -18.69
CA THR A 50 0.07 -3.70 -17.82
C THR A 50 -0.72 -2.65 -18.62
N ARG A 51 -0.03 -1.89 -19.46
CA ARG A 51 -0.67 -0.87 -20.30
C ARG A 51 -1.67 -1.47 -21.29
N LEU A 52 -1.32 -2.61 -21.89
CA LEU A 52 -2.23 -3.36 -22.75
C LEU A 52 -3.44 -3.87 -21.94
N GLY A 53 -3.20 -4.45 -20.77
CA GLY A 53 -4.27 -4.90 -19.87
C GLY A 53 -5.25 -3.79 -19.51
N LYS A 54 -4.76 -2.60 -19.14
CA LYS A 54 -5.62 -1.42 -18.87
C LYS A 54 -6.46 -1.04 -20.09
N ARG A 55 -5.89 -1.08 -21.31
CA ARG A 55 -6.64 -0.82 -22.55
C ARG A 55 -7.73 -1.86 -22.81
N ILE A 56 -7.42 -3.14 -22.59
CA ILE A 56 -8.39 -4.23 -22.74
C ILE A 56 -9.55 -4.05 -21.76
N VAL A 57 -9.26 -3.80 -20.46
CA VAL A 57 -10.29 -3.56 -19.45
C VAL A 57 -11.14 -2.34 -19.83
N THR A 58 -10.53 -1.24 -20.24
CA THR A 58 -11.24 -0.03 -20.69
C THR A 58 -12.13 -0.33 -21.88
N PHE A 59 -11.65 -1.13 -22.84
CA PHE A 59 -12.45 -1.55 -23.98
C PHE A 59 -13.66 -2.42 -23.57
N LEU A 60 -13.46 -3.37 -22.67
CA LEU A 60 -14.56 -4.20 -22.15
C LEU A 60 -15.61 -3.37 -21.39
N LEU A 61 -15.18 -2.30 -20.72
CA LEU A 61 -16.05 -1.40 -19.98
C LEU A 61 -16.56 -0.21 -20.80
N ARG A 62 -16.26 -0.16 -22.11
CA ARG A 62 -16.52 1.03 -22.95
C ARG A 62 -17.97 1.52 -22.91
N GLU A 63 -18.97 0.61 -22.89
CA GLU A 63 -20.38 1.00 -22.86
C GLU A 63 -20.76 1.74 -21.56
N ARG A 64 -20.14 1.37 -20.46
CA ARG A 64 -20.31 2.06 -19.16
C ARG A 64 -19.55 3.39 -19.12
N LEU A 65 -18.35 3.43 -19.71
CA LEU A 65 -17.47 4.59 -19.71
C LEU A 65 -17.88 5.65 -20.73
N LYS A 66 -18.60 5.27 -21.79
CA LYS A 66 -19.11 6.17 -22.84
C LYS A 66 -19.96 7.31 -22.26
N ARG A 67 -20.73 7.05 -21.21
CA ARG A 67 -21.52 8.07 -20.50
C ARG A 67 -20.69 9.25 -19.99
N TYR A 68 -19.41 9.02 -19.69
CA TYR A 68 -18.49 10.00 -19.09
C TYR A 68 -17.48 10.56 -20.09
N ASP A 69 -17.59 10.24 -21.38
CA ASP A 69 -16.57 10.54 -22.41
C ASP A 69 -15.15 10.20 -21.96
N PHE A 70 -15.02 9.08 -21.23
CA PHE A 70 -13.75 8.69 -20.61
C PHE A 70 -12.77 8.16 -21.66
N LYS A 71 -11.57 8.70 -21.67
CA LYS A 71 -10.43 8.24 -22.46
C LYS A 71 -9.30 7.86 -21.50
N LEU A 72 -8.81 6.63 -21.56
CA LEU A 72 -7.77 6.14 -20.63
C LEU A 72 -6.48 6.98 -20.69
N TYR A 73 -6.08 7.43 -21.86
CA TYR A 73 -4.87 8.23 -22.09
C TYR A 73 -5.17 9.52 -22.84
N ASN A 74 -4.45 10.57 -22.48
CA ASN A 74 -4.46 11.84 -23.21
C ASN A 74 -3.52 11.78 -24.44
N GLN A 75 -3.42 12.89 -25.17
CA GLN A 75 -2.55 13.02 -26.35
C GLN A 75 -1.05 12.83 -26.03
N LYS A 76 -0.64 13.11 -24.79
CA LYS A 76 0.72 12.90 -24.29
C LYS A 76 0.97 11.47 -23.75
N ASN A 77 0.02 10.55 -23.96
CA ASN A 77 0.07 9.19 -23.43
C ASN A 77 0.12 9.08 -21.90
N GLN A 78 -0.40 10.08 -21.18
CA GLN A 78 -0.56 10.08 -19.74
C GLN A 78 -1.96 9.60 -19.37
N GLU A 79 -2.09 8.91 -18.23
CA GLU A 79 -3.36 8.41 -17.73
C GLU A 79 -4.27 9.58 -17.31
N THR A 80 -5.49 9.63 -17.84
CA THR A 80 -6.45 10.71 -17.54
C THR A 80 -7.20 10.51 -16.22
N ILE A 81 -7.04 9.36 -15.60
CA ILE A 81 -7.60 9.09 -14.27
C ILE A 81 -6.95 9.97 -13.18
N TYR A 82 -5.77 10.49 -13.46
CA TYR A 82 -5.06 11.40 -12.56
C TYR A 82 -5.19 12.85 -13.05
N SER A 83 -5.09 13.79 -12.12
CA SER A 83 -5.13 15.22 -12.44
C SER A 83 -4.04 15.60 -13.45
N PRO A 84 -4.37 16.37 -14.47
CA PRO A 84 -3.37 16.94 -15.38
C PRO A 84 -2.57 18.08 -14.76
N TYR A 85 -2.98 18.60 -13.59
CA TYR A 85 -2.33 19.74 -12.94
C TYR A 85 -1.31 19.30 -11.90
N SER A 86 -1.68 18.38 -11.00
CA SER A 86 -0.79 17.90 -9.96
C SER A 86 -1.23 16.55 -9.39
N ILE A 87 -0.25 15.70 -9.10
CA ILE A 87 -0.43 14.43 -8.38
C ILE A 87 0.46 14.50 -7.14
N LEU A 88 -0.13 14.45 -5.96
CA LEU A 88 0.57 14.46 -4.68
C LEU A 88 0.76 13.03 -4.19
N GLY A 89 2.00 12.57 -4.19
CA GLY A 89 2.39 11.26 -3.66
C GLY A 89 2.68 11.36 -2.16
N ILE A 90 1.84 10.70 -1.36
CA ILE A 90 2.03 10.61 0.09
C ILE A 90 2.95 9.42 0.36
N GLY A 91 4.14 9.69 0.93
CA GLY A 91 5.13 8.66 1.20
C GLY A 91 6.56 9.18 1.06
N MET A 92 7.51 8.29 1.16
CA MET A 92 8.93 8.57 1.03
C MET A 92 9.44 8.15 -0.35
N LYS A 93 10.02 9.08 -1.09
CA LYS A 93 10.62 8.82 -2.39
C LYS A 93 11.70 7.74 -2.32
N GLU A 94 12.46 7.72 -1.23
CA GLU A 94 13.58 6.82 -0.98
C GLU A 94 13.15 5.35 -0.84
N LEU A 95 11.88 5.11 -0.51
CA LEU A 95 11.30 3.76 -0.40
C LEU A 95 10.65 3.28 -1.70
N GLU A 96 10.53 4.15 -2.71
CA GLU A 96 9.88 3.81 -3.96
C GLU A 96 10.90 3.25 -4.98
N LEU A 97 10.59 2.09 -5.52
CA LEU A 97 11.40 1.41 -6.53
C LEU A 97 11.13 1.90 -7.96
N LYS A 98 10.01 2.60 -8.15
CA LYS A 98 9.65 3.18 -9.44
C LYS A 98 10.32 4.53 -9.63
N SER A 99 10.61 4.85 -10.88
CA SER A 99 11.09 6.17 -11.29
C SER A 99 10.45 6.60 -12.60
N GLY A 100 10.66 7.85 -13.00
CA GLY A 100 10.04 8.38 -14.20
C GLY A 100 8.53 8.59 -14.06
N PHE A 101 8.11 9.11 -12.90
CA PHE A 101 6.76 9.60 -12.67
C PHE A 101 6.44 10.77 -13.61
N PRO A 102 5.15 11.09 -13.86
CA PRO A 102 4.76 12.28 -14.60
C PRO A 102 5.41 13.56 -14.04
N GLU A 103 5.73 14.55 -14.88
CA GLU A 103 6.40 15.79 -14.47
C GLU A 103 5.67 16.57 -13.36
N HIS A 104 4.34 16.47 -13.34
CA HIS A 104 3.48 17.12 -12.34
C HIS A 104 3.23 16.24 -11.10
N TYR A 105 4.00 15.18 -10.92
CA TYR A 105 4.01 14.34 -9.73
C TYR A 105 4.93 14.94 -8.66
N LEU A 106 4.39 15.20 -7.49
CA LEU A 106 5.11 15.82 -6.38
C LEU A 106 5.09 14.89 -5.17
N TRP A 107 6.25 14.62 -4.61
CA TRP A 107 6.37 13.93 -3.34
C TRP A 107 6.15 14.93 -2.20
N VAL A 108 5.16 14.64 -1.34
CA VAL A 108 4.80 15.52 -0.22
C VAL A 108 5.18 14.93 1.15
N GLY A 109 5.84 13.77 1.14
CA GLY A 109 6.24 13.08 2.36
C GLY A 109 5.07 12.37 3.06
N PRO A 110 5.34 11.68 4.17
CA PRO A 110 4.31 11.08 5.01
C PRO A 110 3.59 12.18 5.78
N PHE A 111 2.25 12.11 5.82
CA PHE A 111 1.49 12.99 6.68
C PHE A 111 1.50 12.43 8.11
N GLY A 112 2.18 13.13 9.01
CA GLY A 112 2.03 12.92 10.44
C GLY A 112 0.65 13.43 10.87
N SER A 113 -0.17 12.58 11.47
CA SER A 113 -1.40 13.02 12.10
C SER A 113 -1.06 13.66 13.44
N SER A 114 -1.34 14.95 13.59
CA SER A 114 -1.42 15.60 14.92
C SER A 114 -2.77 15.36 15.58
N ILE A 115 -3.69 14.68 14.90
CA ILE A 115 -5.00 14.34 15.45
C ILE A 115 -4.77 13.17 16.40
N GLU A 116 -4.81 13.49 17.70
CA GLU A 116 -4.97 12.49 18.74
C GLU A 116 -6.29 11.77 18.49
N ARG A 117 -6.24 10.49 18.18
CA ARG A 117 -7.44 9.69 18.24
C ARG A 117 -7.88 9.67 19.69
N ALA A 118 -9.12 10.07 19.95
CA ALA A 118 -9.68 10.24 21.27
C ALA A 118 -9.71 8.96 22.14
N GLU A 119 -9.37 7.84 21.57
CA GLU A 119 -9.23 6.56 22.24
C GLU A 119 -7.77 6.36 22.64
N ASN A 120 -7.41 6.89 23.79
CA ASN A 120 -6.19 6.48 24.47
C ASN A 120 -6.40 5.04 24.96
N TYR A 121 -5.86 4.10 24.22
CA TYR A 121 -5.57 2.77 24.75
C TYR A 121 -4.09 2.75 25.15
N PRO A 122 -3.74 3.12 26.38
CA PRO A 122 -2.37 3.04 26.84
C PRO A 122 -1.99 1.56 26.83
N LEU A 123 -1.08 1.19 25.96
CA LEU A 123 -0.45 -0.12 26.01
C LEU A 123 0.68 -0.05 27.05
N ASP A 124 0.47 -0.65 28.21
CA ASP A 124 1.56 -0.79 29.19
C ASP A 124 2.59 -1.78 28.66
N LEU A 125 3.74 -1.27 28.26
CA LEU A 125 4.88 -2.07 27.80
C LEU A 125 5.81 -2.54 28.93
N SER A 126 5.57 -2.13 30.15
CA SER A 126 6.42 -2.47 31.32
C SER A 126 6.56 -3.98 31.55
N PRO A 127 5.48 -4.80 31.42
CA PRO A 127 5.58 -6.25 31.58
C PRO A 127 6.50 -6.93 30.56
N TYR A 128 6.75 -6.25 29.43
CA TYR A 128 7.51 -6.78 28.30
C TYR A 128 8.91 -6.16 28.20
N ALA A 129 9.39 -5.51 29.27
CA ALA A 129 10.67 -4.78 29.24
C ALA A 129 11.87 -5.67 28.90
N SER A 130 11.84 -6.95 29.26
CA SER A 130 12.91 -7.92 28.99
C SER A 130 12.91 -8.45 27.55
N TYR A 131 11.83 -8.25 26.79
CA TYR A 131 11.71 -8.76 25.43
C TYR A 131 12.07 -7.68 24.39
N LYS A 132 12.56 -8.13 23.23
CA LYS A 132 12.54 -7.34 22.01
C LYS A 132 11.09 -7.25 21.52
N LYS A 133 10.56 -6.06 21.36
CA LYS A 133 9.16 -5.84 20.98
C LYS A 133 9.02 -5.80 19.47
N VAL A 134 8.10 -6.61 18.93
CA VAL A 134 7.82 -6.70 17.49
C VAL A 134 6.35 -6.39 17.25
N LEU A 135 6.08 -5.34 16.49
CA LEU A 135 4.74 -5.02 16.04
C LEU A 135 4.47 -5.70 14.70
N VAL A 136 3.37 -6.45 14.62
CA VAL A 136 2.92 -7.15 13.43
C VAL A 136 1.56 -6.62 13.02
N SER A 137 1.45 -6.10 11.79
CA SER A 137 0.20 -5.54 11.28
C SER A 137 0.07 -5.75 9.78
N CYS A 138 -1.11 -6.11 9.30
CA CYS A 138 -1.46 -6.10 7.88
C CYS A 138 -2.44 -4.97 7.52
N GLY A 139 -2.60 -3.99 8.42
CA GLY A 139 -3.55 -2.90 8.24
C GLY A 139 -5.00 -3.35 8.28
N THR A 140 -5.89 -2.54 7.73
CA THR A 140 -7.35 -2.77 7.80
C THR A 140 -7.94 -3.45 6.56
N GLN A 141 -7.23 -3.44 5.43
CA GLN A 141 -7.79 -3.85 4.14
C GLN A 141 -7.65 -5.34 3.83
N LEU A 142 -6.67 -6.03 4.40
CA LEU A 142 -6.36 -7.42 4.09
C LEU A 142 -7.01 -8.39 5.09
N ALA A 143 -8.33 -8.33 5.23
CA ALA A 143 -9.06 -9.17 6.18
C ALA A 143 -8.76 -10.67 6.00
N TRP A 144 -8.69 -11.14 4.75
CA TRP A 144 -8.39 -12.53 4.40
C TRP A 144 -6.97 -13.01 4.74
N ALA A 145 -6.04 -12.08 4.99
CA ALA A 145 -4.65 -12.42 5.31
C ALA A 145 -4.39 -12.54 6.82
N LYS A 146 -5.34 -12.15 7.66
CA LYS A 146 -5.15 -12.03 9.11
C LYS A 146 -4.87 -13.37 9.78
N ASP A 147 -5.59 -14.41 9.41
CA ASP A 147 -5.39 -15.76 9.97
C ASP A 147 -4.02 -16.30 9.64
N ASN A 148 -3.59 -16.15 8.37
CA ASN A 148 -2.27 -16.55 7.96
C ASN A 148 -1.18 -15.71 8.64
N LEU A 149 -1.40 -14.41 8.81
CA LEU A 149 -0.46 -13.54 9.51
C LEU A 149 -0.24 -14.00 10.96
N LEU A 150 -1.32 -14.31 11.67
CA LEU A 150 -1.22 -14.79 13.04
C LEU A 150 -0.53 -16.15 13.11
N TYR A 151 -0.89 -17.09 12.23
CA TYR A 151 -0.23 -18.38 12.15
C TYR A 151 1.27 -18.24 11.94
N GLN A 152 1.71 -17.42 10.97
CA GLN A 152 3.12 -17.18 10.71
C GLN A 152 3.82 -16.50 11.91
N THR A 153 3.12 -15.57 12.57
CA THR A 153 3.64 -14.90 13.75
C THR A 153 3.87 -15.88 14.90
N GLN A 154 2.98 -16.83 15.11
CA GLN A 154 3.18 -17.86 16.13
C GLN A 154 4.39 -18.79 15.82
N GLN A 155 4.60 -19.11 14.54
CA GLN A 155 5.81 -19.87 14.15
C GLN A 155 7.09 -19.06 14.41
N LEU A 156 7.08 -17.76 14.15
CA LEU A 156 8.19 -16.85 14.47
C LEU A 156 8.40 -16.72 15.97
N ALA A 157 7.34 -16.58 16.75
CA ALA A 157 7.38 -16.47 18.21
C ALA A 157 8.01 -17.71 18.86
N LYS A 158 7.70 -18.89 18.34
CA LYS A 158 8.32 -20.14 18.78
C LYS A 158 9.82 -20.19 18.50
N ALA A 159 10.26 -19.62 17.36
CA ALA A 159 11.67 -19.58 16.98
C ALA A 159 12.45 -18.46 17.68
N HIS A 160 11.77 -17.44 18.21
CA HIS A 160 12.35 -16.25 18.82
C HIS A 160 11.77 -15.98 20.22
N PRO A 161 12.12 -16.77 21.23
CA PRO A 161 11.58 -16.63 22.59
C PRO A 161 12.06 -15.35 23.31
N ASP A 162 13.07 -14.66 22.78
CA ASP A 162 13.57 -13.36 23.24
C ASP A 162 12.75 -12.17 22.70
N CYS A 163 11.80 -12.44 21.80
CA CYS A 163 10.91 -11.43 21.21
C CYS A 163 9.49 -11.57 21.77
N TYR A 164 8.81 -10.45 21.93
CA TYR A 164 7.37 -10.39 22.20
C TYR A 164 6.64 -9.76 21.01
N PHE A 165 5.61 -10.43 20.51
CA PHE A 165 4.91 -10.06 19.29
C PHE A 165 3.53 -9.46 19.61
N PHE A 166 3.31 -8.22 19.23
CA PHE A 166 2.04 -7.55 19.28
C PHE A 166 1.39 -7.59 17.90
N VAL A 167 0.34 -8.38 17.75
CA VAL A 167 -0.37 -8.53 16.47
C VAL A 167 -1.60 -7.64 16.48
N THR A 168 -1.67 -6.68 15.54
CA THR A 168 -2.86 -5.86 15.39
C THR A 168 -3.66 -6.31 14.18
N LEU A 169 -4.94 -6.61 14.41
CA LEU A 169 -5.86 -7.08 13.37
C LEU A 169 -6.63 -5.93 12.71
N GLY A 170 -6.51 -4.70 13.23
CA GLY A 170 -7.24 -3.54 12.74
C GLY A 170 -8.76 -3.66 12.94
N PHE A 171 -9.52 -2.74 12.36
CA PHE A 171 -10.99 -2.79 12.42
C PHE A 171 -11.52 -4.07 11.73
N GLY A 172 -12.42 -4.78 12.41
CA GLY A 172 -13.03 -6.03 11.91
C GLY A 172 -12.39 -7.30 12.48
N GLY A 173 -11.44 -7.19 13.42
CA GLY A 173 -10.89 -8.33 14.14
C GLY A 173 -11.70 -8.78 15.37
N GLN A 174 -12.93 -8.29 15.54
CA GLN A 174 -13.76 -8.60 16.72
C GLN A 174 -14.23 -10.05 16.79
N ASP A 175 -14.24 -10.76 15.67
CA ASP A 175 -14.67 -12.17 15.61
C ASP A 175 -13.50 -13.17 15.56
N PHE A 176 -12.27 -12.67 15.80
CA PHE A 176 -11.11 -13.54 15.75
C PHE A 176 -10.99 -14.36 17.03
N GLN A 177 -11.38 -15.64 16.97
CA GLN A 177 -11.16 -16.63 18.01
C GLN A 177 -9.91 -17.43 17.69
N CYS A 178 -8.84 -17.19 18.43
CA CYS A 178 -7.68 -18.07 18.41
C CYS A 178 -7.74 -19.00 19.62
N GLU A 179 -7.72 -20.29 19.41
CA GLU A 179 -7.89 -21.27 20.47
C GLU A 179 -6.70 -21.32 21.44
N GLU A 180 -5.49 -21.02 20.97
CA GLU A 180 -4.29 -20.92 21.83
C GLU A 180 -3.26 -19.95 21.24
N LEU A 181 -2.87 -18.93 22.00
CA LEU A 181 -1.77 -18.05 21.68
C LEU A 181 -0.50 -18.51 22.41
N MET A 182 0.65 -18.33 21.76
CA MET A 182 1.95 -18.49 22.42
C MET A 182 2.11 -17.43 23.52
N ASP A 183 2.84 -17.77 24.61
CA ASP A 183 3.05 -16.87 25.76
C ASP A 183 3.69 -15.53 25.41
N ASN A 184 4.42 -15.47 24.30
CA ASN A 184 5.07 -14.27 23.79
C ASN A 184 4.35 -13.65 22.58
N VAL A 185 3.04 -13.88 22.44
CA VAL A 185 2.17 -13.29 21.41
C VAL A 185 0.93 -12.70 22.05
N SER A 186 0.64 -11.45 21.75
CA SER A 186 -0.64 -10.80 22.08
C SER A 186 -1.34 -10.32 20.83
N VAL A 187 -2.64 -10.56 20.75
CA VAL A 187 -3.50 -10.00 19.71
C VAL A 187 -4.25 -8.82 20.30
N VAL A 188 -4.10 -7.68 19.67
CA VAL A 188 -4.72 -6.42 20.10
C VAL A 188 -5.51 -5.81 18.95
N SER A 189 -6.63 -5.19 19.25
CA SER A 189 -7.45 -4.54 18.24
C SER A 189 -6.77 -3.30 17.64
N TYR A 190 -6.03 -2.58 18.47
CA TYR A 190 -5.35 -1.35 18.09
C TYR A 190 -4.12 -1.10 18.98
N ILE A 191 -3.07 -0.54 18.38
CA ILE A 191 -1.88 -0.03 19.07
C ILE A 191 -1.65 1.41 18.63
N PRO A 192 -1.46 2.37 19.53
CA PRO A 192 -1.01 3.71 19.18
C PRO A 192 0.45 3.65 18.71
N TYR A 193 0.71 4.09 17.47
CA TYR A 193 2.06 4.03 16.88
C TYR A 193 3.02 5.13 17.38
N LYS A 194 2.62 5.94 18.37
CA LYS A 194 3.42 7.04 18.89
C LYS A 194 4.14 6.71 20.22
N GLU A 195 3.97 5.50 20.75
CA GLU A 195 4.59 5.06 22.01
C GLU A 195 5.76 4.11 21.81
#